data_130793cf850832d3d310a2b210b9b3ba
#
_entry.id   130793cf850832d3d310a2b210b9b3ba
#
_cell.length_a   1.000
_cell.length_b   1.000
_cell.length_c   1.000
_cell.angle_alpha   90.00
_cell.angle_beta   90.00
_cell.angle_gamma   90.00
#
_symmetry.space_group_name_H-M   'P 1'
#
loop_
_entity.id
_entity.type
_entity.pdbx_description
1 polymer ?
#
loop_
_entity_poly.entity_id
_entity_poly.type
_entity_poly.pdbx_seq_one_letter_code
_entity_poly.pdbx_strand_id
1 'polypeptide(L)'
;LRIYTAGGDGTFMEAMTGVQGFPHAAVGCLPYGSGNDFLRTYGTKEEFADLDAQLAGGEVTIDLLETNLGLSATICAAGLDAQVAYGIPKFRRIPLCGGEVAYLLSIVEQLCGHIGRKLTFTIDGEELTVDCLMCAICNGKAYGGGFLAGPEAVPDDGWLDVFIVRKVGRLTIAKLLGMYKNGRHFAHGQLTEEAKPYFIYRRARCVALRPVDGRGPIVATADGECAPCDTVTAALQPLAGRILLPKPAYERFLKKHAVL
;
A
#
# COMPACT_ATOMS: atom_id res chain seq x y z
N LEU A 1 -2.66 -6.79 -25.97
CA LEU A 1 -1.23 -6.47 -25.83
C LEU A 1 -0.74 -6.89 -24.46
N ARG A 2 0.32 -7.71 -24.37
CA ARG A 2 0.98 -8.08 -23.11
C ARG A 2 2.26 -7.27 -22.97
N ILE A 3 2.41 -6.57 -21.88
CA ILE A 3 3.56 -5.72 -21.55
C ILE A 3 4.19 -6.27 -20.27
N TYR A 4 5.47 -6.61 -20.30
CA TYR A 4 6.20 -7.06 -19.13
C TYR A 4 7.20 -6.00 -18.69
N THR A 5 7.04 -5.50 -17.46
CA THR A 5 7.98 -4.55 -16.88
C THR A 5 9.07 -5.30 -16.13
N ALA A 6 10.32 -4.94 -16.36
CA ALA A 6 11.47 -5.45 -15.61
C ALA A 6 11.94 -4.37 -14.62
N GLY A 7 11.43 -4.39 -13.40
CA GLY A 7 11.70 -3.32 -12.43
C GLY A 7 11.06 -3.58 -11.07
N GLY A 8 10.80 -2.51 -10.34
CA GLY A 8 10.07 -2.52 -9.07
C GLY A 8 8.65 -1.98 -9.22
N ASP A 9 8.02 -1.70 -8.07
CA ASP A 9 6.64 -1.22 -8.00
C ASP A 9 6.42 0.07 -8.81
N GLY A 10 7.38 1.02 -8.77
CA GLY A 10 7.30 2.25 -9.58
C GLY A 10 7.25 2.00 -11.08
N THR A 11 8.16 1.16 -11.63
CA THR A 11 8.17 0.82 -13.07
C THR A 11 6.88 0.12 -13.48
N PHE A 12 6.35 -0.75 -12.60
CA PHE A 12 5.07 -1.41 -12.82
C PHE A 12 3.94 -0.37 -12.88
N MET A 13 3.89 0.57 -11.94
CA MET A 13 2.84 1.60 -11.90
C MET A 13 2.94 2.62 -13.03
N GLU A 14 4.14 2.97 -13.49
CA GLU A 14 4.33 3.79 -14.70
C GLU A 14 3.70 3.10 -15.93
N ALA A 15 3.93 1.79 -16.10
CA ALA A 15 3.33 1.03 -17.19
C ALA A 15 1.80 0.91 -17.02
N MET A 16 1.31 0.64 -15.79
CA MET A 16 -0.13 0.59 -15.50
C MET A 16 -0.82 1.91 -15.82
N THR A 17 -0.18 3.03 -15.49
CA THR A 17 -0.69 4.37 -15.82
C THR A 17 -0.68 4.61 -17.32
N GLY A 18 0.41 4.20 -18.00
CA GLY A 18 0.57 4.38 -19.46
C GLY A 18 -0.42 3.56 -20.29
N VAL A 19 -0.95 2.47 -19.77
CA VAL A 19 -1.94 1.64 -20.48
C VAL A 19 -3.40 2.03 -20.18
N GLN A 20 -3.64 3.02 -19.33
CA GLN A 20 -5.00 3.50 -19.09
C GLN A 20 -5.64 4.00 -20.39
N GLY A 21 -6.87 3.58 -20.63
CA GLY A 21 -7.57 3.85 -21.89
C GLY A 21 -7.26 2.86 -23.05
N PHE A 22 -6.38 1.87 -22.82
CA PHE A 22 -6.10 0.78 -23.77
C PHE A 22 -6.72 -0.55 -23.26
N PRO A 23 -7.99 -0.85 -23.58
CA PRO A 23 -8.73 -1.95 -22.96
C PRO A 23 -8.17 -3.35 -23.24
N HIS A 24 -7.25 -3.47 -24.21
CA HIS A 24 -6.62 -4.75 -24.57
C HIS A 24 -5.15 -4.83 -24.12
N ALA A 25 -4.69 -3.90 -23.30
CA ALA A 25 -3.34 -3.93 -22.76
C ALA A 25 -3.36 -4.47 -21.33
N ALA A 26 -2.47 -5.42 -21.02
CA ALA A 26 -2.29 -5.97 -19.70
C ALA A 26 -0.80 -5.92 -19.32
N VAL A 27 -0.50 -5.63 -18.07
CA VAL A 27 0.86 -5.42 -17.56
C VAL A 27 1.27 -6.55 -16.62
N GLY A 28 2.42 -7.16 -16.90
CA GLY A 28 3.10 -8.12 -16.05
C GLY A 28 4.32 -7.49 -15.36
N CYS A 29 4.74 -8.06 -14.24
CA CYS A 29 5.87 -7.60 -13.46
C CYS A 29 6.95 -8.68 -13.35
N LEU A 30 8.19 -8.34 -13.72
CA LEU A 30 9.40 -9.08 -13.42
C LEU A 30 10.12 -8.38 -12.26
N PRO A 31 10.35 -9.05 -11.11
CA PRO A 31 10.65 -8.42 -9.84
C PRO A 31 12.14 -8.07 -9.65
N TYR A 32 12.62 -7.07 -10.36
CA TYR A 32 13.99 -6.56 -10.24
C TYR A 32 14.13 -5.35 -9.29
N GLY A 33 13.03 -4.89 -8.70
CA GLY A 33 13.03 -3.83 -7.71
C GLY A 33 13.45 -4.29 -6.30
N SER A 34 13.65 -3.32 -5.40
CA SER A 34 13.98 -3.58 -4.00
C SER A 34 12.76 -3.97 -3.13
N GLY A 35 11.58 -3.40 -3.40
CA GLY A 35 10.33 -3.66 -2.67
C GLY A 35 9.58 -4.84 -3.26
N ASN A 36 9.11 -4.67 -4.49
CA ASN A 36 8.27 -5.62 -5.21
C ASN A 36 7.05 -6.03 -4.37
N ASP A 37 6.39 -5.03 -3.79
CA ASP A 37 5.29 -5.26 -2.84
C ASP A 37 3.99 -5.67 -3.56
N PHE A 38 3.76 -5.18 -4.77
CA PHE A 38 2.61 -5.52 -5.60
C PHE A 38 2.43 -7.04 -5.74
N LEU A 39 3.50 -7.75 -6.09
CA LEU A 39 3.42 -9.20 -6.31
C LEU A 39 3.04 -10.00 -5.07
N ARG A 40 3.32 -9.49 -3.85
CA ARG A 40 3.02 -10.16 -2.56
C ARG A 40 1.52 -10.38 -2.33
N THR A 41 0.70 -9.66 -3.05
CA THR A 41 -0.76 -9.88 -3.05
C THR A 41 -1.13 -11.18 -3.76
N TYR A 42 -0.36 -11.58 -4.78
CA TYR A 42 -0.70 -12.69 -5.67
C TYR A 42 0.19 -13.92 -5.50
N GLY A 43 1.48 -13.73 -5.13
CA GLY A 43 2.42 -14.83 -5.06
C GLY A 43 3.78 -14.46 -4.50
N THR A 44 4.80 -15.23 -4.87
CA THR A 44 6.18 -15.05 -4.42
C THR A 44 7.05 -14.42 -5.49
N LYS A 45 8.20 -13.88 -5.07
CA LYS A 45 9.18 -13.29 -5.99
C LYS A 45 9.69 -14.32 -7.00
N GLU A 46 9.89 -15.56 -6.57
CA GLU A 46 10.40 -16.66 -7.39
C GLU A 46 9.41 -17.00 -8.51
N GLU A 47 8.11 -17.08 -8.19
CA GLU A 47 7.06 -17.33 -9.19
C GLU A 47 7.00 -16.24 -10.26
N PHE A 48 7.16 -14.97 -9.85
CA PHE A 48 7.13 -13.83 -10.77
C PHE A 48 8.43 -13.68 -11.57
N ALA A 49 9.55 -14.21 -11.09
CA ALA A 49 10.84 -14.21 -11.79
C ALA A 49 10.94 -15.33 -12.84
N ASP A 50 10.08 -16.33 -12.78
CA ASP A 50 10.03 -17.45 -13.73
C ASP A 50 9.36 -17.01 -15.04
N LEU A 51 10.14 -16.88 -16.09
CA LEU A 51 9.67 -16.43 -17.42
C LEU A 51 8.70 -17.43 -18.06
N ASP A 52 8.93 -18.73 -17.88
CA ASP A 52 8.06 -19.76 -18.45
C ASP A 52 6.70 -19.72 -17.73
N ALA A 53 6.70 -19.54 -16.41
CA ALA A 53 5.48 -19.33 -15.63
C ALA A 53 4.74 -18.04 -16.02
N GLN A 54 5.45 -16.95 -16.30
CA GLN A 54 4.86 -15.69 -16.78
C GLN A 54 4.19 -15.87 -18.15
N LEU A 55 4.86 -16.52 -19.11
CA LEU A 55 4.32 -16.74 -20.45
C LEU A 55 3.14 -17.73 -20.45
N ALA A 56 3.17 -18.74 -19.58
CA ALA A 56 2.11 -19.74 -19.40
C ALA A 56 0.96 -19.25 -18.50
N GLY A 57 1.10 -18.07 -17.93
CA GLY A 57 0.12 -17.45 -17.04
C GLY A 57 -1.06 -16.82 -17.78
N GLY A 58 -1.87 -16.09 -17.03
CA GLY A 58 -3.10 -15.50 -17.53
C GLY A 58 -3.30 -14.05 -17.13
N GLU A 59 -4.30 -13.46 -17.74
CA GLU A 59 -4.72 -12.08 -17.52
C GLU A 59 -5.88 -12.06 -16.52
N VAL A 60 -5.82 -11.12 -15.58
CA VAL A 60 -6.91 -10.84 -14.62
C VAL A 60 -7.15 -9.34 -14.54
N THR A 61 -8.36 -8.97 -14.14
CA THR A 61 -8.72 -7.57 -13.83
C THR A 61 -8.66 -7.34 -12.33
N ILE A 62 -8.23 -6.15 -11.95
CA ILE A 62 -8.14 -5.71 -10.57
C ILE A 62 -8.69 -4.30 -10.41
N ASP A 63 -9.09 -3.98 -9.21
CA ASP A 63 -9.40 -2.62 -8.82
C ASP A 63 -8.10 -1.79 -8.74
N LEU A 64 -8.22 -0.50 -8.96
CA LEU A 64 -7.14 0.47 -8.76
C LEU A 64 -7.62 1.57 -7.81
N LEU A 65 -6.67 2.29 -7.22
CA LEU A 65 -6.95 3.51 -6.47
C LEU A 65 -6.57 4.71 -7.34
N GLU A 66 -7.51 5.61 -7.52
CA GLU A 66 -7.22 6.95 -8.00
C GLU A 66 -6.93 7.84 -6.80
N THR A 67 -5.72 8.38 -6.70
CA THR A 67 -5.29 9.23 -5.60
C THR A 67 -4.84 10.60 -6.13
N ASN A 68 -4.76 11.59 -5.25
CA ASN A 68 -4.15 12.87 -5.61
C ASN A 68 -2.61 12.81 -5.80
N LEU A 69 -2.00 11.64 -5.59
CA LEU A 69 -0.59 11.34 -5.92
C LEU A 69 -0.43 10.56 -7.22
N GLY A 70 -1.53 10.18 -7.87
CA GLY A 70 -1.56 9.36 -9.07
C GLY A 70 -2.31 8.04 -8.85
N LEU A 71 -2.19 7.15 -9.83
CA LEU A 71 -2.80 5.82 -9.79
C LEU A 71 -1.98 4.88 -8.88
N SER A 72 -2.66 4.05 -8.10
CA SER A 72 -2.03 3.04 -7.24
C SER A 72 -2.76 1.70 -7.39
N ALA A 73 -2.02 0.60 -7.37
CA ALA A 73 -2.56 -0.76 -7.42
C ALA A 73 -2.57 -1.43 -6.05
N THR A 74 -1.76 -0.94 -5.10
CA THR A 74 -1.59 -1.59 -3.81
C THR A 74 -2.10 -0.75 -2.64
N ILE A 75 -1.42 0.31 -2.25
CA ILE A 75 -1.72 1.01 -0.99
C ILE A 75 -1.46 2.51 -1.14
N CYS A 76 -2.44 3.32 -0.72
CA CYS A 76 -2.25 4.72 -0.41
C CYS A 76 -2.17 4.87 1.12
N ALA A 77 -1.13 5.54 1.62
CA ALA A 77 -0.92 5.70 3.05
C ALA A 77 -0.53 7.13 3.43
N ALA A 78 -0.79 7.53 4.68
CA ALA A 78 -0.42 8.84 5.18
C ALA A 78 -0.04 8.78 6.67
N GLY A 79 0.92 9.59 7.07
CA GLY A 79 1.38 9.69 8.44
C GLY A 79 2.80 9.20 8.65
N LEU A 80 3.06 8.48 9.74
CA LEU A 80 4.41 8.10 10.16
C LEU A 80 5.16 7.30 9.09
N ASP A 81 4.52 6.31 8.50
CA ASP A 81 5.09 5.45 7.46
C ASP A 81 5.45 6.22 6.19
N ALA A 82 4.54 7.06 5.71
CA ALA A 82 4.80 7.95 4.58
C ALA A 82 5.94 8.94 4.88
N GLN A 83 6.00 9.48 6.11
CA GLN A 83 7.10 10.35 6.54
C GLN A 83 8.44 9.63 6.55
N VAL A 84 8.46 8.36 7.00
CA VAL A 84 9.66 7.51 6.94
C VAL A 84 10.10 7.32 5.48
N ALA A 85 9.18 6.95 4.59
CA ALA A 85 9.47 6.76 3.18
C ALA A 85 9.99 8.05 2.51
N TYR A 86 9.34 9.17 2.78
CA TYR A 86 9.73 10.49 2.28
C TYR A 86 11.12 10.95 2.77
N GLY A 87 11.52 10.54 3.97
CA GLY A 87 12.83 10.85 4.56
C GLY A 87 14.00 10.03 4.00
N ILE A 88 13.77 8.83 3.43
CA ILE A 88 14.82 7.92 2.98
C ILE A 88 15.81 8.58 1.99
N PRO A 89 15.38 9.31 0.94
CA PRO A 89 16.30 9.93 -0.02
C PRO A 89 17.33 10.87 0.61
N LYS A 90 16.97 11.56 1.71
CA LYS A 90 17.87 12.42 2.48
C LYS A 90 19.08 11.65 3.02
N PHE A 91 18.84 10.46 3.59
CA PHE A 91 19.86 9.63 4.18
C PHE A 91 20.66 8.83 3.15
N ARG A 92 20.06 8.45 2.02
CA ARG A 92 20.77 7.81 0.90
C ARG A 92 21.86 8.68 0.28
N ARG A 93 21.82 10.00 0.47
CA ARG A 93 22.86 10.94 0.01
C ARG A 93 24.11 10.90 0.90
N ILE A 94 24.06 10.29 2.06
CA ILE A 94 25.21 10.19 2.98
C ILE A 94 26.10 9.04 2.49
N PRO A 95 27.42 9.28 2.27
CA PRO A 95 28.32 8.22 1.87
C PRO A 95 28.30 7.05 2.88
N LEU A 96 28.35 5.82 2.38
CA LEU A 96 28.30 4.57 3.15
C LEU A 96 26.94 4.24 3.80
N CYS A 97 25.91 5.06 3.66
CA CYS A 97 24.56 4.72 4.09
C CYS A 97 23.85 3.91 3.01
N GLY A 98 23.91 2.57 3.09
CA GLY A 98 23.12 1.67 2.27
C GLY A 98 21.61 1.82 2.50
N GLY A 99 20.79 1.23 1.66
CA GLY A 99 19.33 1.39 1.71
C GLY A 99 18.70 1.04 3.07
N GLU A 100 19.15 -0.01 3.74
CA GLU A 100 18.67 -0.41 5.07
C GLU A 100 19.05 0.60 6.15
N VAL A 101 20.27 1.11 6.12
CA VAL A 101 20.76 2.12 7.08
C VAL A 101 19.97 3.43 6.90
N ALA A 102 19.77 3.88 5.67
CA ALA A 102 18.97 5.05 5.36
C ALA A 102 17.52 4.91 5.86
N TYR A 103 16.93 3.74 5.72
CA TYR A 103 15.61 3.43 6.24
C TYR A 103 15.54 3.51 7.76
N LEU A 104 16.51 2.88 8.47
CA LEU A 104 16.59 2.93 9.94
C LEU A 104 16.79 4.36 10.45
N LEU A 105 17.66 5.14 9.82
CA LEU A 105 17.89 6.54 10.19
C LEU A 105 16.62 7.39 10.00
N SER A 106 15.88 7.15 8.92
CA SER A 106 14.60 7.82 8.70
C SER A 106 13.57 7.46 9.79
N ILE A 107 13.47 6.19 10.19
CA ILE A 107 12.61 5.77 11.32
C ILE A 107 13.01 6.52 12.59
N VAL A 108 14.29 6.53 12.93
CA VAL A 108 14.79 7.19 14.16
C VAL A 108 14.47 8.69 14.13
N GLU A 109 14.72 9.38 13.00
CA GLU A 109 14.38 10.79 12.84
C GLU A 109 12.90 11.04 13.10
N GLN A 110 12.01 10.26 12.48
CA GLN A 110 10.56 10.44 12.64
C GLN A 110 10.11 10.12 14.07
N LEU A 111 10.69 9.11 14.70
CA LEU A 111 10.38 8.76 16.10
C LEU A 111 10.89 9.81 17.10
N CYS A 112 11.95 10.55 16.80
CA CYS A 112 12.43 11.66 17.64
C CYS A 112 11.57 12.92 17.48
N GLY A 113 10.84 13.05 16.37
CA GLY A 113 9.98 14.19 16.06
C GLY A 113 8.60 14.16 16.73
N HIS A 114 7.68 14.94 16.19
CA HIS A 114 6.28 14.93 16.62
C HIS A 114 5.55 13.74 16.02
N ILE A 115 5.15 12.79 16.87
CA ILE A 115 4.47 11.58 16.48
C ILE A 115 2.97 11.82 16.43
N GLY A 116 2.37 11.48 15.28
CA GLY A 116 0.95 11.52 15.03
C GLY A 116 0.36 12.94 14.93
N ARG A 117 -0.80 13.01 14.31
CA ARG A 117 -1.52 14.24 14.01
C ARG A 117 -3.01 14.07 14.22
N LYS A 118 -3.71 15.14 14.49
CA LYS A 118 -5.17 15.15 14.47
C LYS A 118 -5.64 15.25 13.03
N LEU A 119 -6.32 14.22 12.55
CA LEU A 119 -6.82 14.11 11.18
C LEU A 119 -8.33 13.96 11.19
N THR A 120 -9.00 14.60 10.23
CA THR A 120 -10.39 14.33 9.88
C THR A 120 -10.40 13.47 8.63
N PHE A 121 -11.06 12.34 8.73
CA PHE A 121 -11.33 11.39 7.65
C PHE A 121 -12.76 11.59 7.17
N THR A 122 -12.98 11.55 5.87
CA THR A 122 -14.29 11.37 5.24
C THR A 122 -14.26 10.02 4.53
N ILE A 123 -15.03 9.07 5.01
CA ILE A 123 -15.07 7.68 4.53
C ILE A 123 -16.47 7.41 4.00
N ASP A 124 -16.63 7.28 2.68
CA ASP A 124 -17.91 7.15 1.99
C ASP A 124 -18.98 8.18 2.48
N GLY A 125 -18.52 9.41 2.75
CA GLY A 125 -19.37 10.52 3.22
C GLY A 125 -19.49 10.64 4.75
N GLU A 126 -19.06 9.67 5.53
CA GLU A 126 -19.05 9.75 6.99
C GLU A 126 -17.77 10.41 7.52
N GLU A 127 -17.92 11.39 8.41
CA GLU A 127 -16.77 12.07 9.01
C GLU A 127 -16.34 11.42 10.33
N LEU A 128 -15.01 11.27 10.48
CA LEU A 128 -14.37 10.76 11.69
C LEU A 128 -13.10 11.58 11.98
N THR A 129 -13.02 12.18 13.16
CA THR A 129 -11.80 12.89 13.60
C THR A 129 -11.04 12.06 14.63
N VAL A 130 -9.75 11.83 14.39
CA VAL A 130 -8.90 10.94 15.20
C VAL A 130 -7.53 11.56 15.42
N ASP A 131 -6.97 11.40 16.62
CA ASP A 131 -5.54 11.54 16.83
C ASP A 131 -4.85 10.30 16.23
N CYS A 132 -4.27 10.48 15.04
CA CYS A 132 -3.81 9.43 14.17
C CYS A 132 -2.29 9.36 14.13
N LEU A 133 -1.72 8.16 14.21
CA LEU A 133 -0.31 7.89 13.96
C LEU A 133 -0.04 7.77 12.46
N MET A 134 -0.82 6.93 11.81
CA MET A 134 -0.77 6.64 10.37
C MET A 134 -2.08 6.04 9.90
N CYS A 135 -2.32 6.10 8.59
CA CYS A 135 -3.45 5.47 7.93
C CYS A 135 -2.97 4.76 6.67
N ALA A 136 -3.46 3.53 6.45
CA ALA A 136 -3.26 2.79 5.21
C ALA A 136 -4.62 2.48 4.58
N ILE A 137 -4.76 2.80 3.28
CA ILE A 137 -5.91 2.53 2.43
C ILE A 137 -5.46 1.48 1.43
N CYS A 138 -5.91 0.25 1.64
CA CYS A 138 -5.35 -0.94 1.02
C CYS A 138 -6.30 -1.52 -0.04
N ASN A 139 -5.78 -1.70 -1.24
CA ASN A 139 -6.30 -2.56 -2.30
C ASN A 139 -5.49 -3.86 -2.37
N GLY A 140 -4.19 -3.76 -2.13
CA GLY A 140 -3.26 -4.89 -2.02
C GLY A 140 -2.84 -5.17 -0.58
N LYS A 141 -2.08 -6.26 -0.39
CA LYS A 141 -1.74 -6.75 0.95
C LYS A 141 -0.54 -6.05 1.57
N ALA A 142 0.44 -5.65 0.76
CA ALA A 142 1.76 -5.25 1.25
C ALA A 142 2.26 -3.94 0.64
N TYR A 143 3.10 -3.24 1.38
CA TYR A 143 3.85 -2.06 0.95
C TYR A 143 5.13 -1.90 1.75
N GLY A 144 5.96 -0.92 1.39
CA GLY A 144 7.13 -0.52 2.18
C GLY A 144 8.17 -1.62 2.39
N GLY A 145 8.30 -2.55 1.43
CA GLY A 145 9.24 -3.67 1.51
C GLY A 145 8.75 -4.84 2.34
N GLY A 146 7.43 -5.09 2.33
CA GLY A 146 6.83 -6.29 2.91
C GLY A 146 6.08 -6.09 4.22
N PHE A 147 5.65 -4.87 4.53
CA PHE A 147 4.68 -4.65 5.60
C PHE A 147 3.28 -5.08 5.13
N LEU A 148 2.68 -6.05 5.81
CA LEU A 148 1.35 -6.56 5.49
C LEU A 148 0.26 -5.68 6.10
N ALA A 149 0.04 -4.49 5.51
CA ALA A 149 -0.93 -3.51 6.00
C ALA A 149 -2.37 -3.95 5.81
N GLY A 150 -2.68 -4.57 4.65
CA GLY A 150 -3.98 -5.15 4.35
C GLY A 150 -3.87 -6.67 4.20
N PRO A 151 -3.67 -7.46 5.28
CA PRO A 151 -3.30 -8.87 5.16
C PRO A 151 -4.33 -9.74 4.45
N GLU A 152 -5.58 -9.34 4.46
CA GLU A 152 -6.69 -10.03 3.80
C GLU A 152 -7.29 -9.22 2.63
N ALA A 153 -6.65 -8.12 2.21
CA ALA A 153 -7.12 -7.31 1.10
C ALA A 153 -7.28 -8.14 -0.19
N VAL A 154 -8.35 -7.84 -0.91
CA VAL A 154 -8.76 -8.53 -2.13
C VAL A 154 -8.89 -7.49 -3.24
N PRO A 155 -7.97 -7.45 -4.20
CA PRO A 155 -7.85 -6.33 -5.15
C PRO A 155 -8.88 -6.33 -6.29
N ASP A 156 -9.97 -7.06 -6.16
CA ASP A 156 -11.05 -7.18 -7.16
C ASP A 156 -12.43 -7.41 -6.54
N ASP A 157 -12.60 -7.05 -5.26
CA ASP A 157 -13.87 -7.21 -4.54
C ASP A 157 -14.70 -5.91 -4.45
N GLY A 158 -14.23 -4.83 -5.09
CA GLY A 158 -14.89 -3.53 -5.13
C GLY A 158 -14.82 -2.76 -3.81
N TRP A 159 -13.84 -3.07 -2.94
CA TRP A 159 -13.66 -2.41 -1.65
C TRP A 159 -12.19 -2.13 -1.34
N LEU A 160 -11.98 -1.06 -0.58
CA LEU A 160 -10.70 -0.72 0.03
C LEU A 160 -10.75 -1.05 1.52
N ASP A 161 -9.69 -1.68 2.03
CA ASP A 161 -9.51 -1.92 3.45
C ASP A 161 -8.78 -0.73 4.09
N VAL A 162 -9.45 0.00 4.96
CA VAL A 162 -8.93 1.22 5.60
C VAL A 162 -8.53 0.94 7.03
N PHE A 163 -7.24 1.02 7.32
CA PHE A 163 -6.66 0.87 8.65
C PHE A 163 -6.15 2.20 9.17
N ILE A 164 -6.78 2.73 10.23
CA ILE A 164 -6.35 3.95 10.89
C ILE A 164 -5.71 3.56 12.23
N VAL A 165 -4.43 3.87 12.38
CA VAL A 165 -3.69 3.61 13.63
C VAL A 165 -3.79 4.83 14.53
N ARG A 166 -4.36 4.66 15.72
CA ARG A 166 -4.46 5.72 16.71
C ARG A 166 -3.09 6.18 17.17
N LYS A 167 -2.96 7.45 17.53
CA LYS A 167 -1.75 7.97 18.14
C LYS A 167 -1.47 7.25 19.44
N VAL A 168 -0.25 6.74 19.58
CA VAL A 168 0.25 6.01 20.75
C VAL A 168 1.65 6.51 21.16
N GLY A 169 2.11 6.12 22.33
CA GLY A 169 3.48 6.42 22.77
C GLY A 169 4.53 5.62 22.02
N ARG A 170 5.78 6.11 22.03
CA ARG A 170 6.91 5.51 21.27
C ARG A 170 7.17 4.04 21.62
N LEU A 171 7.08 3.65 22.89
CA LEU A 171 7.25 2.26 23.30
C LEU A 171 6.17 1.34 22.73
N THR A 172 4.92 1.84 22.65
CA THR A 172 3.80 1.12 22.05
C THR A 172 4.00 0.97 20.54
N ILE A 173 4.57 1.98 19.84
CA ILE A 173 4.90 1.87 18.41
C ILE A 173 5.83 0.70 18.15
N ALA A 174 6.88 0.52 18.95
CA ALA A 174 7.80 -0.60 18.80
C ALA A 174 7.10 -1.96 18.93
N LYS A 175 6.15 -2.09 19.86
CA LYS A 175 5.30 -3.28 20.01
C LYS A 175 4.41 -3.50 18.78
N LEU A 176 3.74 -2.44 18.31
CA LEU A 176 2.80 -2.51 17.18
C LEU A 176 3.50 -2.75 15.85
N LEU A 177 4.76 -2.32 15.69
CA LEU A 177 5.52 -2.46 14.45
C LEU A 177 5.62 -3.93 14.01
N GLY A 178 5.96 -4.83 14.93
CA GLY A 178 6.04 -6.26 14.63
C GLY A 178 4.68 -6.89 14.33
N MET A 179 3.62 -6.45 15.02
CA MET A 179 2.25 -6.87 14.73
C MET A 179 1.83 -6.43 13.33
N TYR A 180 2.02 -5.16 13.01
CA TYR A 180 1.64 -4.56 11.73
C TYR A 180 2.45 -5.13 10.57
N LYS A 181 3.78 -5.24 10.72
CA LYS A 181 4.64 -5.82 9.69
C LYS A 181 4.21 -7.21 9.26
N ASN A 182 3.79 -8.03 10.23
CA ASN A 182 3.40 -9.42 9.99
C ASN A 182 1.89 -9.61 9.76
N GLY A 183 1.11 -8.55 9.62
CA GLY A 183 -0.33 -8.61 9.38
C GLY A 183 -1.16 -9.16 10.54
N ARG A 184 -0.60 -9.31 11.75
CA ARG A 184 -1.27 -9.90 12.90
C ARG A 184 -2.31 -9.00 13.57
N HIS A 185 -2.49 -7.80 13.06
CA HIS A 185 -3.52 -6.85 13.53
C HIS A 185 -4.91 -7.18 12.99
N PHE A 186 -5.01 -8.00 11.93
CA PHE A 186 -6.27 -8.32 11.27
C PHE A 186 -6.32 -9.80 10.88
N ALA A 187 -7.45 -10.45 11.14
CA ALA A 187 -7.70 -11.83 10.79
C ALA A 187 -9.20 -12.12 10.75
N HIS A 188 -9.63 -12.99 9.86
CA HIS A 188 -11.04 -13.41 9.70
C HIS A 188 -11.99 -12.22 9.49
N GLY A 189 -11.59 -11.25 8.66
CA GLY A 189 -12.38 -10.07 8.31
C GLY A 189 -12.52 -9.03 9.43
N GLN A 190 -11.72 -9.11 10.50
CA GLN A 190 -11.83 -8.19 11.63
C GLN A 190 -10.49 -7.92 12.32
N LEU A 191 -10.43 -6.83 13.08
CA LEU A 191 -9.30 -6.54 13.96
C LEU A 191 -9.18 -7.62 15.05
N THR A 192 -7.95 -8.08 15.28
CA THR A 192 -7.66 -8.98 16.41
C THR A 192 -7.90 -8.27 17.75
N GLU A 193 -8.19 -9.01 18.81
CA GLU A 193 -8.44 -8.43 20.16
C GLU A 193 -7.26 -7.56 20.63
N GLU A 194 -6.03 -7.97 20.30
CA GLU A 194 -4.82 -7.20 20.62
C GLU A 194 -4.73 -5.87 19.83
N ALA A 195 -5.27 -5.82 18.62
CA ALA A 195 -5.23 -4.66 17.75
C ALA A 195 -6.36 -3.64 18.01
N LYS A 196 -7.54 -4.08 18.43
CA LYS A 196 -8.74 -3.25 18.64
C LYS A 196 -8.48 -1.94 19.41
N PRO A 197 -7.66 -1.89 20.49
CA PRO A 197 -7.41 -0.64 21.21
C PRO A 197 -6.67 0.41 20.38
N TYR A 198 -5.91 -0.02 19.37
CA TYR A 198 -4.96 0.81 18.62
C TYR A 198 -5.39 1.10 17.19
N PHE A 199 -6.27 0.28 16.62
CA PHE A 199 -6.69 0.39 15.22
C PHE A 199 -8.18 0.70 15.12
N ILE A 200 -8.53 1.42 14.05
CA ILE A 200 -9.89 1.51 13.51
C ILE A 200 -9.83 0.89 12.14
N TYR A 201 -10.77 0.01 11.83
CA TYR A 201 -10.93 -0.61 10.53
C TYR A 201 -12.26 -0.21 9.91
N ARG A 202 -12.23 0.08 8.61
CA ARG A 202 -13.40 0.33 7.77
C ARG A 202 -13.17 -0.28 6.39
N ARG A 203 -14.26 -0.66 5.74
CA ARG A 203 -14.26 -0.87 4.29
C ARG A 203 -14.86 0.36 3.64
N ALA A 204 -14.31 0.79 2.49
CA ALA A 204 -14.75 2.01 1.81
C ALA A 204 -14.51 1.93 0.31
N ARG A 205 -15.16 2.81 -0.42
CA ARG A 205 -14.88 3.07 -1.85
C ARG A 205 -14.22 4.42 -2.07
N CYS A 206 -14.44 5.34 -1.18
CA CYS A 206 -13.85 6.68 -1.26
C CYS A 206 -13.38 7.12 0.13
N VAL A 207 -12.14 7.57 0.22
CA VAL A 207 -11.55 8.07 1.45
C VAL A 207 -10.87 9.39 1.15
N ALA A 208 -11.19 10.40 1.96
CA ALA A 208 -10.41 11.63 2.04
C ALA A 208 -9.94 11.83 3.47
N LEU A 209 -8.73 12.35 3.66
CA LEU A 209 -8.24 12.74 4.96
C LEU A 209 -7.47 14.05 4.89
N ARG A 210 -7.61 14.86 5.95
CA ARG A 210 -6.93 16.16 6.06
C ARG A 210 -6.48 16.42 7.49
N PRO A 211 -5.33 17.07 7.70
CA PRO A 211 -4.91 17.51 9.01
C PRO A 211 -5.78 18.68 9.50
N VAL A 212 -6.06 18.67 10.81
CA VAL A 212 -6.86 19.73 11.47
C VAL A 212 -6.16 20.31 12.69
N ASP A 213 -4.85 20.09 12.80
CA ASP A 213 -4.01 20.54 13.92
C ASP A 213 -3.19 21.81 13.64
N GLY A 214 -3.40 22.45 12.47
CA GLY A 214 -2.72 23.68 12.08
C GLY A 214 -1.23 23.54 11.72
N ARG A 215 -0.68 22.33 11.64
CA ARG A 215 0.75 22.08 11.37
C ARG A 215 1.10 21.96 9.87
N GLY A 216 0.21 22.41 8.98
CA GLY A 216 0.41 22.35 7.53
C GLY A 216 0.18 20.95 6.95
N PRO A 217 0.70 20.66 5.73
CA PRO A 217 0.46 19.42 4.99
C PRO A 217 0.85 18.16 5.75
N ILE A 218 0.23 17.03 5.39
CA ILE A 218 0.65 15.69 5.81
C ILE A 218 1.39 15.00 4.67
N VAL A 219 2.42 14.23 4.98
CA VAL A 219 3.07 13.40 3.98
C VAL A 219 2.21 12.17 3.71
N ALA A 220 1.96 11.91 2.43
CA ALA A 220 1.29 10.73 1.93
C ALA A 220 2.17 9.97 0.94
N THR A 221 1.85 8.71 0.72
CA THR A 221 2.49 7.86 -0.28
C THR A 221 1.45 7.02 -1.02
N ALA A 222 1.67 6.79 -2.31
CA ALA A 222 0.90 5.86 -3.13
C ALA A 222 1.91 5.03 -3.95
N ASP A 223 1.97 3.72 -3.71
CA ASP A 223 2.91 2.77 -4.33
C ASP A 223 4.37 3.28 -4.43
N GLY A 224 4.83 3.99 -3.39
CA GLY A 224 6.20 4.50 -3.29
C GLY A 224 6.38 5.97 -3.71
N GLU A 225 5.45 6.57 -4.44
CA GLU A 225 5.44 8.01 -4.69
C GLU A 225 5.02 8.74 -3.42
N CYS A 226 5.83 9.70 -2.99
CA CYS A 226 5.62 10.42 -1.73
C CYS A 226 5.58 11.92 -1.93
N ALA A 227 4.56 12.58 -1.35
CA ALA A 227 4.49 14.04 -1.34
C ALA A 227 3.77 14.59 -0.10
N PRO A 228 4.05 15.84 0.30
CA PRO A 228 3.21 16.56 1.24
C PRO A 228 1.90 17.00 0.58
N CYS A 229 0.77 16.77 1.28
CA CYS A 229 -0.58 17.04 0.80
C CYS A 229 -1.39 17.79 1.87
N ASP A 230 -2.18 18.78 1.49
CA ASP A 230 -3.17 19.41 2.37
C ASP A 230 -4.36 18.50 2.62
N THR A 231 -4.71 17.71 1.60
CA THR A 231 -5.72 16.64 1.66
C THR A 231 -5.19 15.45 0.89
N VAL A 232 -5.36 14.26 1.43
CA VAL A 232 -5.10 12.99 0.74
C VAL A 232 -6.43 12.39 0.33
N THR A 233 -6.56 12.01 -0.92
CA THR A 233 -7.76 11.35 -1.46
C THR A 233 -7.41 10.02 -2.09
N ALA A 234 -8.26 9.03 -1.89
CA ALA A 234 -8.20 7.75 -2.56
C ALA A 234 -9.62 7.30 -2.91
N ALA A 235 -9.87 7.05 -4.18
CA ALA A 235 -11.14 6.55 -4.70
C ALA A 235 -10.92 5.25 -5.44
N LEU A 236 -11.77 4.27 -5.19
CA LEU A 236 -11.74 2.99 -5.88
C LEU A 236 -12.15 3.18 -7.34
N GLN A 237 -11.35 2.63 -8.24
CA GLN A 237 -11.67 2.46 -9.66
C GLN A 237 -11.89 0.97 -9.93
N PRO A 238 -13.15 0.51 -9.96
CA PRO A 238 -13.46 -0.92 -10.04
C PRO A 238 -12.95 -1.53 -11.33
N LEU A 239 -12.21 -2.64 -11.23
CA LEU A 239 -11.69 -3.46 -12.32
C LEU A 239 -10.97 -2.65 -13.42
N ALA A 240 -10.34 -1.53 -13.03
CA ALA A 240 -9.68 -0.60 -13.94
C ALA A 240 -8.27 -1.05 -14.36
N GLY A 241 -7.66 -2.01 -13.65
CA GLY A 241 -6.34 -2.55 -13.94
C GLY A 241 -6.43 -3.91 -14.63
N ARG A 242 -5.61 -4.12 -15.67
CA ARG A 242 -5.42 -5.45 -16.30
C ARG A 242 -4.00 -5.91 -16.09
N ILE A 243 -3.83 -7.01 -15.38
CA ILE A 243 -2.51 -7.52 -15.01
C ILE A 243 -2.29 -8.94 -15.53
N LEU A 244 -1.02 -9.28 -15.72
CA LEU A 244 -0.58 -10.62 -16.08
C LEU A 244 -0.02 -11.29 -14.83
N LEU A 245 -0.57 -12.45 -14.49
CA LEU A 245 -0.08 -13.27 -13.39
C LEU A 245 0.66 -14.49 -13.92
N PRO A 246 1.80 -14.89 -13.33
CA PRO A 246 2.45 -16.15 -13.66
C PRO A 246 1.51 -17.31 -13.33
N LYS A 247 1.64 -18.43 -14.04
CA LYS A 247 0.72 -19.57 -13.98
C LYS A 247 0.31 -19.99 -12.56
N PRO A 248 1.22 -20.17 -11.59
CA PRO A 248 0.82 -20.57 -10.23
C PRO A 248 -0.07 -19.52 -9.53
N ALA A 249 0.25 -18.24 -9.70
CA ALA A 249 -0.53 -17.14 -9.15
C ALA A 249 -1.90 -17.02 -9.82
N TYR A 250 -1.94 -17.18 -11.15
CA TYR A 250 -3.17 -17.15 -11.93
C TYR A 250 -4.13 -18.29 -11.54
N GLU A 251 -3.63 -19.52 -11.37
CA GLU A 251 -4.44 -20.66 -10.93
C GLU A 251 -4.99 -20.46 -9.51
N ARG A 252 -4.21 -19.85 -8.60
CA ARG A 252 -4.70 -19.50 -7.26
C ARG A 252 -5.79 -18.42 -7.32
N PHE A 253 -5.60 -17.41 -8.17
CA PHE A 253 -6.60 -16.37 -8.37
C PHE A 253 -7.92 -16.95 -8.87
N LEU A 254 -7.89 -17.79 -9.91
CA LEU A 254 -9.10 -18.43 -10.45
C LEU A 254 -9.81 -19.32 -9.43
N LYS A 255 -9.06 -20.12 -8.65
CA LYS A 255 -9.64 -20.98 -7.60
C LYS A 255 -10.40 -20.17 -6.55
N LYS A 256 -9.89 -19.01 -6.16
CA LYS A 256 -10.57 -18.12 -5.22
C LYS A 256 -11.92 -17.64 -5.75
N HIS A 257 -12.03 -17.38 -7.06
CA HIS A 257 -13.25 -16.91 -7.72
C HIS A 257 -14.22 -18.02 -8.11
N ALA A 258 -13.76 -19.28 -8.22
CA ALA A 258 -14.61 -20.43 -8.51
C ALA A 258 -15.43 -20.91 -7.30
N VAL A 259 -15.15 -20.39 -6.11
CA VAL A 259 -15.80 -20.77 -4.82
C VAL A 259 -16.85 -19.75 -4.38
N LEU A 260 -16.97 -18.63 -5.11
CA LEU A 260 -18.00 -17.60 -4.93
C LEU A 260 -19.13 -17.80 -5.95
#